data_eb03f824b5ccc29a636ac22fed410ad0
#
_entry.id   eb03f824b5ccc29a636ac22fed410ad0
#
_cell.length_a   1.000
_cell.length_b   1.000
_cell.length_c   1.000
_cell.angle_alpha   90.00
_cell.angle_beta   90.00
_cell.angle_gamma   90.00
#
_symmetry.space_group_name_H-M   'P 1'
#
loop_
_entity.id
_entity.type
_entity.pdbx_description
1 polymer ?
#
loop_
_entity_poly.entity_id
_entity_poly.type
_entity_poly.pdbx_seq_one_letter_code
_entity_poly.pdbx_strand_id
1 'polypeptide(L)'
;MVVLGTIDLKKKFKLPGQKPIWVLNGVNLSVKPGEKVAIIGRSGAGKSTLLNILGGLEKQTSGTVTRPQNIGFVFQQYHLMPELTVLENVRLPLMARRCRDRGIGNEDRAVELLEKVGLKDRMDHLPGELSGGEQQRVALCRALVTDPKLVLADEPTGNLDAWTGAGILKILAELSVSRTFALVMVTHSPEAAAICDRVLALDKGVLEESSGQK
;
A
#
# COMPACT_ATOMS: atom_id res chain seq x y z
N MET A 1 13.40 -0.13 16.96
CA MET A 1 13.58 0.75 15.79
C MET A 1 12.23 0.88 15.09
N VAL A 2 11.85 2.06 14.60
CA VAL A 2 10.56 2.32 13.94
C VAL A 2 10.84 2.54 12.44
N VAL A 3 10.06 1.91 11.56
CA VAL A 3 10.18 2.09 10.10
C VAL A 3 9.28 3.20 9.59
N LEU A 4 8.11 3.38 10.23
CA LEU A 4 7.15 4.44 9.96
C LEU A 4 6.63 5.00 11.28
N GLY A 5 6.61 6.31 11.44
CA GLY A 5 6.08 6.98 12.64
C GLY A 5 5.38 8.28 12.32
N THR A 6 4.33 8.60 13.08
CA THR A 6 3.70 9.92 13.10
C THR A 6 3.54 10.42 14.53
N ILE A 7 3.70 11.74 14.72
CA ILE A 7 3.47 12.42 16.00
C ILE A 7 2.57 13.62 15.75
N ASP A 8 1.43 13.66 16.43
CA ASP A 8 0.41 14.71 16.37
C ASP A 8 0.04 15.12 14.94
N LEU A 9 -0.07 14.10 14.05
CA LEU A 9 -0.33 14.32 12.63
C LEU A 9 -1.73 14.90 12.42
N LYS A 10 -1.82 16.06 11.77
CA LYS A 10 -3.10 16.73 11.48
C LYS A 10 -3.20 17.07 10.00
N LYS A 11 -4.40 16.93 9.47
CA LYS A 11 -4.73 17.34 8.11
C LYS A 11 -6.07 18.05 8.06
N LYS A 12 -6.08 19.25 7.48
CA LYS A 12 -7.31 19.97 7.13
C LYS A 12 -7.33 20.30 5.65
N PHE A 13 -8.51 20.29 5.08
CA PHE A 13 -8.76 20.83 3.74
C PHE A 13 -9.56 22.12 3.85
N LYS A 14 -9.23 23.09 3.00
CA LYS A 14 -9.93 24.36 2.92
C LYS A 14 -10.52 24.48 1.51
N LEU A 15 -11.84 24.48 1.43
CA LEU A 15 -12.55 24.79 0.19
C LEU A 15 -12.88 26.29 0.14
N PRO A 16 -12.87 26.92 -1.05
CA PRO A 16 -13.26 28.32 -1.20
C PRO A 16 -14.65 28.57 -0.60
N GLY A 17 -14.78 29.60 0.24
CA GLY A 17 -16.05 29.98 0.86
C GLY A 17 -16.55 29.08 1.99
N GLN A 18 -15.82 28.02 2.37
CA GLN A 18 -16.23 27.10 3.42
C GLN A 18 -15.29 27.12 4.62
N LYS A 19 -15.80 26.69 5.79
CA LYS A 19 -14.96 26.47 6.97
C LYS A 19 -14.01 25.28 6.70
N PRO A 20 -12.76 25.35 7.20
CA PRO A 20 -11.83 24.22 7.06
C PRO A 20 -12.40 22.94 7.68
N ILE A 21 -12.24 21.83 6.97
CA ILE A 21 -12.67 20.50 7.45
C ILE A 21 -11.41 19.75 7.93
N TRP A 22 -11.40 19.39 9.21
CA TRP A 22 -10.36 18.54 9.77
C TRP A 22 -10.65 17.08 9.43
N VAL A 23 -9.73 16.45 8.70
CA VAL A 23 -9.80 15.04 8.31
C VAL A 23 -8.96 14.17 9.23
N LEU A 24 -7.78 14.67 9.64
CA LEU A 24 -6.95 14.03 10.66
C LEU A 24 -6.68 15.05 11.78
N ASN A 25 -6.74 14.56 13.03
CA ASN A 25 -6.70 15.43 14.21
C ASN A 25 -5.86 14.82 15.35
N GLY A 26 -4.55 14.73 15.14
CA GLY A 26 -3.63 14.24 16.15
C GLY A 26 -3.33 12.74 16.03
N VAL A 27 -3.12 12.25 14.82
CA VAL A 27 -2.80 10.84 14.57
C VAL A 27 -1.37 10.53 15.04
N ASN A 28 -1.27 9.58 15.97
CA ASN A 28 -0.02 8.99 16.43
C ASN A 28 0.05 7.55 15.97
N LEU A 29 1.09 7.19 15.22
CA LEU A 29 1.30 5.85 14.68
C LEU A 29 2.78 5.48 14.81
N SER A 30 3.04 4.23 15.17
CA SER A 30 4.39 3.66 15.17
C SER A 30 4.32 2.27 14.58
N VAL A 31 5.11 2.00 13.54
CA VAL A 31 5.19 0.70 12.86
C VAL A 31 6.63 0.20 12.89
N LYS A 32 6.81 -1.03 13.34
CA LYS A 32 8.12 -1.70 13.41
C LYS A 32 8.47 -2.35 12.07
N PRO A 33 9.76 -2.62 11.79
CA PRO A 33 10.15 -3.43 10.64
C PRO A 33 9.43 -4.79 10.64
N GLY A 34 8.88 -5.18 9.51
CA GLY A 34 8.16 -6.44 9.33
C GLY A 34 6.76 -6.49 9.96
N GLU A 35 6.33 -5.46 10.69
CA GLU A 35 5.00 -5.38 11.29
C GLU A 35 3.93 -5.11 10.23
N LYS A 36 2.80 -5.82 10.34
CA LYS A 36 1.61 -5.62 9.51
C LYS A 36 0.53 -4.93 10.33
N VAL A 37 0.11 -3.74 9.90
CA VAL A 37 -0.90 -2.93 10.56
C VAL A 37 -2.08 -2.69 9.63
N ALA A 38 -3.28 -3.06 10.06
CA ALA A 38 -4.52 -2.68 9.39
C ALA A 38 -5.11 -1.42 10.03
N ILE A 39 -5.58 -0.50 9.19
CA ILE A 39 -6.33 0.68 9.62
C ILE A 39 -7.74 0.54 9.06
N ILE A 40 -8.70 0.36 9.95
CA ILE A 40 -10.11 0.25 9.61
C ILE A 40 -10.85 1.55 9.93
N GLY A 41 -12.03 1.73 9.38
CA GLY A 41 -12.87 2.90 9.65
C GLY A 41 -13.95 3.09 8.59
N ARG A 42 -14.93 3.92 8.88
CA ARG A 42 -16.03 4.21 7.96
C ARG A 42 -15.54 4.86 6.67
N SER A 43 -16.34 4.78 5.60
CA SER A 43 -16.08 5.57 4.40
C SER A 43 -16.02 7.07 4.75
N GLY A 44 -15.05 7.79 4.20
CA GLY A 44 -14.84 9.20 4.52
C GLY A 44 -14.11 9.49 5.84
N ALA A 45 -13.71 8.50 6.64
CA ALA A 45 -12.99 8.72 7.89
C ALA A 45 -11.57 9.29 7.73
N GLY A 46 -11.05 9.39 6.49
CA GLY A 46 -9.72 9.93 6.21
C GLY A 46 -8.63 8.86 6.01
N LYS A 47 -8.99 7.58 5.85
CA LYS A 47 -8.03 6.47 5.69
C LYS A 47 -7.08 6.67 4.52
N SER A 48 -7.60 6.92 3.31
CA SER A 48 -6.77 7.16 2.11
C SER A 48 -5.97 8.46 2.24
N THR A 49 -6.52 9.50 2.89
CA THR A 49 -5.78 10.72 3.20
C THR A 49 -4.58 10.42 4.11
N LEU A 50 -4.79 9.63 5.16
CA LEU A 50 -3.71 9.20 6.05
C LEU A 50 -2.66 8.42 5.26
N LEU A 51 -3.08 7.42 4.48
CA LEU A 51 -2.16 6.59 3.68
C LEU A 51 -1.33 7.43 2.70
N ASN A 52 -1.95 8.39 2.02
CA ASN A 52 -1.27 9.29 1.10
C ASN A 52 -0.24 10.18 1.82
N ILE A 53 -0.54 10.66 3.03
CA ILE A 53 0.42 11.41 3.83
C ILE A 53 1.57 10.51 4.29
N LEU A 54 1.29 9.31 4.76
CA LEU A 54 2.31 8.35 5.16
C LEU A 54 3.27 8.03 4.00
N GLY A 55 2.74 7.93 2.80
CA GLY A 55 3.53 7.70 1.59
C GLY A 55 4.18 8.94 0.97
N GLY A 56 3.82 10.14 1.42
CA GLY A 56 4.36 11.39 0.88
C GLY A 56 3.72 11.88 -0.40
N LEU A 57 2.59 11.32 -0.77
CA LEU A 57 1.77 11.78 -1.89
C LEU A 57 0.96 13.03 -1.53
N GLU A 58 0.70 13.23 -0.23
CA GLU A 58 -0.01 14.39 0.29
C GLU A 58 0.77 14.98 1.48
N LYS A 59 0.74 16.32 1.64
CA LYS A 59 1.37 17.00 2.78
C LYS A 59 0.41 17.12 3.96
N GLN A 60 0.92 16.86 5.16
CA GLN A 60 0.22 17.15 6.40
C GLN A 60 0.06 18.66 6.62
N THR A 61 -0.93 19.05 7.41
CA THR A 61 -1.08 20.46 7.86
C THR A 61 -0.15 20.76 9.03
N SER A 62 0.00 19.83 9.97
CA SER A 62 0.93 19.91 11.11
C SER A 62 1.27 18.51 11.62
N GLY A 63 2.21 18.44 12.59
CA GLY A 63 2.76 17.19 13.08
C GLY A 63 3.94 16.70 12.25
N THR A 64 4.48 15.55 12.60
CA THR A 64 5.66 14.97 11.93
C THR A 64 5.36 13.59 11.38
N VAL A 65 6.03 13.25 10.26
CA VAL A 65 6.01 11.91 9.65
C VAL A 65 7.44 11.47 9.41
N THR A 66 7.82 10.34 10.00
CA THR A 66 9.09 9.65 9.73
C THR A 66 8.79 8.42 8.89
N ARG A 67 9.46 8.27 7.76
CA ARG A 67 9.24 7.16 6.80
C ARG A 67 10.51 6.82 6.04
N PRO A 68 10.65 5.60 5.50
CA PRO A 68 11.76 5.24 4.62
C PRO A 68 11.63 5.98 3.29
N GLN A 69 12.73 6.09 2.55
CA GLN A 69 12.71 6.71 1.21
C GLN A 69 12.08 5.80 0.15
N ASN A 70 12.23 4.48 0.32
CA ASN A 70 11.70 3.49 -0.60
C ASN A 70 10.42 2.87 -0.02
N ILE A 71 9.29 3.21 -0.63
CA ILE A 71 7.95 2.78 -0.22
C ILE A 71 7.26 2.19 -1.44
N GLY A 72 6.67 1.01 -1.28
CA GLY A 72 5.78 0.40 -2.25
C GLY A 72 4.34 0.87 -2.02
N PHE A 73 3.60 1.12 -3.10
CA PHE A 73 2.18 1.45 -3.04
C PHE A 73 1.35 0.43 -3.80
N VAL A 74 0.28 -0.06 -3.15
CA VAL A 74 -0.77 -0.87 -3.75
C VAL A 74 -2.08 -0.10 -3.60
N PHE A 75 -2.72 0.23 -4.71
CA PHE A 75 -3.96 1.00 -4.74
C PHE A 75 -5.16 0.09 -5.01
N GLN A 76 -6.34 0.53 -4.61
CA GLN A 76 -7.62 -0.11 -4.91
C GLN A 76 -7.86 -0.18 -6.43
N GLN A 77 -7.62 0.93 -7.13
CA GLN A 77 -7.51 0.93 -8.59
C GLN A 77 -6.06 0.62 -8.93
N TYR A 78 -5.83 -0.32 -9.80
CA TYR A 78 -4.51 -0.88 -10.10
C TYR A 78 -3.49 0.14 -10.61
N HIS A 79 -3.97 1.22 -11.25
CA HIS A 79 -3.16 2.30 -11.86
C HIS A 79 -2.02 1.75 -12.74
N LEU A 80 -2.30 0.71 -13.51
CA LEU A 80 -1.39 0.22 -14.51
C LEU A 80 -1.41 1.16 -15.71
N MET A 81 -0.25 1.34 -16.35
CA MET A 81 -0.15 2.08 -17.60
C MET A 81 -0.69 1.19 -18.72
N PRO A 82 -1.78 1.59 -19.38
CA PRO A 82 -2.46 0.70 -20.35
C PRO A 82 -1.65 0.46 -21.62
N GLU A 83 -0.69 1.34 -21.93
CA GLU A 83 0.18 1.24 -23.09
C GLU A 83 1.43 0.39 -22.86
N LEU A 84 1.70 -0.01 -21.60
CA LEU A 84 2.85 -0.80 -21.22
C LEU A 84 2.44 -2.24 -20.94
N THR A 85 3.30 -3.18 -21.31
CA THR A 85 3.12 -4.60 -20.97
C THR A 85 3.14 -4.81 -19.44
N VAL A 86 2.75 -6.00 -19.00
CA VAL A 86 2.84 -6.43 -17.59
C VAL A 86 4.26 -6.26 -17.07
N LEU A 87 5.26 -6.75 -17.79
CA LEU A 87 6.66 -6.66 -17.39
C LEU A 87 7.14 -5.21 -17.30
N GLU A 88 6.79 -4.39 -18.28
CA GLU A 88 7.15 -2.96 -18.31
C GLU A 88 6.49 -2.20 -17.15
N ASN A 89 5.21 -2.47 -16.83
CA ASN A 89 4.55 -1.89 -15.68
C ASN A 89 5.28 -2.20 -14.36
N VAL A 90 5.74 -3.44 -14.17
CA VAL A 90 6.48 -3.83 -12.98
C VAL A 90 7.86 -3.16 -12.93
N ARG A 91 8.51 -2.95 -14.08
CA ARG A 91 9.83 -2.32 -14.17
C ARG A 91 9.83 -0.80 -13.99
N LEU A 92 8.69 -0.12 -14.15
CA LEU A 92 8.59 1.34 -14.05
C LEU A 92 9.31 1.95 -12.83
N PRO A 93 9.12 1.45 -11.59
CA PRO A 93 9.81 2.02 -10.42
C PRO A 93 11.33 1.87 -10.45
N LEU A 94 11.86 0.87 -11.17
CA LEU A 94 13.30 0.64 -11.33
C LEU A 94 13.96 1.70 -12.23
N MET A 95 13.17 2.32 -13.11
CA MET A 95 13.63 3.38 -14.02
C MET A 95 13.82 4.72 -13.30
N ALA A 96 13.26 4.88 -12.08
CA ALA A 96 13.45 6.09 -11.30
C ALA A 96 14.93 6.30 -10.94
N ARG A 97 15.42 7.55 -11.03
CA ARG A 97 16.84 7.92 -10.89
C ARG A 97 17.51 7.35 -9.63
N ARG A 98 16.78 7.20 -8.53
CA ARG A 98 17.29 6.68 -7.24
C ARG A 98 17.51 5.17 -7.19
N CYS A 99 16.95 4.42 -8.13
CA CYS A 99 17.13 2.96 -8.21
C CYS A 99 18.28 2.56 -9.14
N ARG A 100 18.82 3.47 -9.96
CA ARG A 100 19.93 3.20 -10.90
C ARG A 100 21.24 2.81 -10.20
N ASP A 101 21.44 3.24 -8.96
CA ASP A 101 22.71 3.00 -8.23
C ASP A 101 22.82 1.60 -7.62
N ARG A 102 21.80 0.75 -7.75
CA ARG A 102 21.79 -0.61 -7.21
C ARG A 102 21.94 -1.66 -8.31
N GLY A 103 23.04 -1.57 -9.06
CA GLY A 103 23.68 -2.61 -9.91
C GLY A 103 22.81 -3.74 -10.50
N ILE A 104 23.24 -4.23 -11.63
CA ILE A 104 22.95 -5.49 -12.34
C ILE A 104 22.06 -6.47 -11.54
N GLY A 105 20.83 -6.76 -12.01
CA GLY A 105 19.89 -7.71 -11.41
C GLY A 105 18.43 -7.22 -11.30
N ASN A 106 18.17 -5.94 -11.65
CA ASN A 106 16.81 -5.38 -11.53
C ASN A 106 15.84 -5.95 -12.56
N GLU A 107 16.30 -6.41 -13.71
CA GLU A 107 15.46 -7.00 -14.75
C GLU A 107 14.97 -8.38 -14.35
N ASP A 108 15.86 -9.22 -13.79
CA ASP A 108 15.54 -10.55 -13.31
C ASP A 108 14.51 -10.52 -12.18
N ARG A 109 14.56 -9.47 -11.35
CA ARG A 109 13.68 -9.31 -10.21
C ARG A 109 12.21 -9.10 -10.58
N ALA A 110 11.93 -8.34 -11.65
CA ALA A 110 10.57 -8.18 -12.13
C ALA A 110 10.01 -9.51 -12.64
N VAL A 111 10.83 -10.27 -13.35
CA VAL A 111 10.51 -11.62 -13.85
C VAL A 111 10.26 -12.57 -12.68
N GLU A 112 11.16 -12.65 -11.71
CA GLU A 112 11.01 -13.48 -10.51
C GLU A 112 9.71 -13.19 -9.73
N LEU A 113 9.36 -11.90 -9.59
CA LEU A 113 8.14 -11.52 -8.90
C LEU A 113 6.89 -11.98 -9.67
N LEU A 114 6.88 -11.76 -10.99
CA LEU A 114 5.77 -12.19 -11.84
C LEU A 114 5.62 -13.70 -11.87
N GLU A 115 6.72 -14.46 -11.89
CA GLU A 115 6.69 -15.92 -11.76
C GLU A 115 6.10 -16.37 -10.42
N LYS A 116 6.52 -15.74 -9.31
CA LYS A 116 6.00 -16.05 -7.95
C LYS A 116 4.49 -15.83 -7.80
N VAL A 117 3.94 -14.86 -8.51
CA VAL A 117 2.49 -14.58 -8.48
C VAL A 117 1.72 -15.28 -9.60
N GLY A 118 2.37 -16.19 -10.36
CA GLY A 118 1.74 -16.99 -11.41
C GLY A 118 1.39 -16.21 -12.68
N LEU A 119 2.21 -15.20 -13.03
CA LEU A 119 2.02 -14.37 -14.23
C LEU A 119 3.16 -14.50 -15.24
N LYS A 120 3.91 -15.62 -15.21
CA LYS A 120 5.01 -15.88 -16.14
C LYS A 120 4.58 -15.76 -17.60
N ASP A 121 3.48 -16.41 -17.96
CA ASP A 121 2.96 -16.47 -19.34
C ASP A 121 2.15 -15.22 -19.73
N ARG A 122 2.11 -14.21 -18.87
CA ARG A 122 1.38 -12.95 -19.07
C ARG A 122 2.28 -11.72 -19.21
N MET A 123 3.61 -11.90 -19.19
CA MET A 123 4.56 -10.77 -19.11
C MET A 123 4.47 -9.80 -20.29
N ASP A 124 4.14 -10.31 -21.48
CA ASP A 124 4.02 -9.52 -22.71
C ASP A 124 2.60 -9.01 -22.98
N HIS A 125 1.62 -9.36 -22.13
CA HIS A 125 0.24 -8.90 -22.26
C HIS A 125 0.10 -7.43 -21.81
N LEU A 126 -0.89 -6.74 -22.38
CA LEU A 126 -1.31 -5.43 -21.91
C LEU A 126 -2.31 -5.55 -20.74
N PRO A 127 -2.42 -4.54 -19.86
CA PRO A 127 -3.36 -4.57 -18.73
C PRO A 127 -4.81 -4.88 -19.13
N GLY A 128 -5.27 -4.40 -20.28
CA GLY A 128 -6.62 -4.64 -20.79
C GLY A 128 -6.93 -6.10 -21.14
N GLU A 129 -5.91 -6.96 -21.25
CA GLU A 129 -6.03 -8.39 -21.55
C GLU A 129 -6.08 -9.25 -20.27
N LEU A 130 -5.96 -8.61 -19.10
CA LEU A 130 -5.89 -9.27 -17.80
C LEU A 130 -7.22 -9.15 -17.03
N SER A 131 -7.53 -10.19 -16.26
CA SER A 131 -8.57 -10.12 -15.23
C SER A 131 -8.19 -9.14 -14.12
N GLY A 132 -9.17 -8.66 -13.33
CA GLY A 132 -8.91 -7.75 -12.21
C GLY A 132 -7.93 -8.31 -11.19
N GLY A 133 -8.02 -9.62 -10.89
CA GLY A 133 -7.07 -10.28 -9.99
C GLY A 133 -5.65 -10.37 -10.56
N GLU A 134 -5.49 -10.57 -11.87
CA GLU A 134 -4.19 -10.52 -12.53
C GLU A 134 -3.61 -9.10 -12.50
N GLN A 135 -4.41 -8.08 -12.80
CA GLN A 135 -3.99 -6.68 -12.72
C GLN A 135 -3.54 -6.31 -11.30
N GLN A 136 -4.24 -6.79 -10.25
CA GLN A 136 -3.84 -6.56 -8.87
C GLN A 136 -2.52 -7.26 -8.52
N ARG A 137 -2.28 -8.48 -9.02
CA ARG A 137 -0.98 -9.15 -8.87
C ARG A 137 0.15 -8.37 -9.56
N VAL A 138 -0.08 -7.80 -10.73
CA VAL A 138 0.88 -6.91 -11.41
C VAL A 138 1.17 -5.66 -10.56
N ALA A 139 0.13 -5.00 -10.03
CA ALA A 139 0.28 -3.83 -9.16
C ALA A 139 1.07 -4.16 -7.88
N LEU A 140 0.87 -5.35 -7.30
CA LEU A 140 1.63 -5.85 -6.17
C LEU A 140 3.11 -6.07 -6.52
N CYS A 141 3.40 -6.72 -7.65
CA CYS A 141 4.78 -6.89 -8.13
C CYS A 141 5.47 -5.54 -8.37
N ARG A 142 4.77 -4.58 -8.99
CA ARG A 142 5.27 -3.21 -9.18
C ARG A 142 5.62 -2.53 -7.87
N ALA A 143 4.78 -2.69 -6.84
CA ALA A 143 5.04 -2.11 -5.51
C ALA A 143 6.28 -2.72 -4.84
N LEU A 144 6.59 -4.01 -5.11
CA LEU A 144 7.64 -4.78 -4.45
C LEU A 144 8.97 -4.84 -5.22
N VAL A 145 9.00 -4.46 -6.49
CA VAL A 145 10.18 -4.63 -7.36
C VAL A 145 11.41 -3.87 -6.87
N THR A 146 11.23 -2.74 -6.18
CA THR A 146 12.31 -1.91 -5.64
C THR A 146 12.82 -2.35 -4.26
N ASP A 147 12.31 -3.46 -3.70
CA ASP A 147 12.61 -3.94 -2.36
C ASP A 147 12.29 -2.91 -1.26
N PRO A 148 11.05 -2.47 -1.17
CA PRO A 148 10.69 -1.47 -0.20
C PRO A 148 10.76 -2.04 1.22
N LYS A 149 11.10 -1.18 2.18
CA LYS A 149 11.00 -1.52 3.62
C LYS A 149 9.60 -1.32 4.18
N LEU A 150 8.76 -0.61 3.44
CA LEU A 150 7.37 -0.31 3.79
C LEU A 150 6.50 -0.45 2.54
N VAL A 151 5.40 -1.14 2.68
CA VAL A 151 4.32 -1.21 1.69
C VAL A 151 3.08 -0.55 2.28
N LEU A 152 2.47 0.35 1.52
CA LEU A 152 1.21 0.99 1.84
C LEU A 152 0.14 0.45 0.88
N ALA A 153 -0.96 -0.08 1.40
CA ALA A 153 -2.03 -0.68 0.61
C ALA A 153 -3.37 0.00 0.91
N ASP A 154 -3.99 0.56 -0.13
CA ASP A 154 -5.32 1.17 -0.05
C ASP A 154 -6.34 0.19 -0.64
N GLU A 155 -7.15 -0.44 0.23
CA GLU A 155 -8.21 -1.38 -0.15
C GLU A 155 -7.76 -2.40 -1.22
N PRO A 156 -6.68 -3.20 -0.98
CA PRO A 156 -6.02 -3.99 -2.03
C PRO A 156 -6.90 -5.08 -2.66
N THR A 157 -8.07 -5.35 -2.08
CA THR A 157 -9.05 -6.33 -2.59
C THR A 157 -10.43 -5.73 -2.85
N GLY A 158 -10.57 -4.41 -2.72
CA GLY A 158 -11.87 -3.74 -2.76
C GLY A 158 -12.63 -3.84 -4.10
N ASN A 159 -11.94 -4.14 -5.20
CA ASN A 159 -12.52 -4.30 -6.54
C ASN A 159 -12.59 -5.76 -7.01
N LEU A 160 -12.35 -6.72 -6.10
CA LEU A 160 -12.27 -8.14 -6.43
C LEU A 160 -13.40 -8.91 -5.76
N ASP A 161 -13.82 -10.02 -6.37
CA ASP A 161 -14.66 -10.99 -5.70
C ASP A 161 -13.92 -11.64 -4.51
N ALA A 162 -14.67 -12.23 -3.59
CA ALA A 162 -14.13 -12.76 -2.33
C ALA A 162 -13.05 -13.83 -2.54
N TRP A 163 -13.21 -14.71 -3.54
CA TRP A 163 -12.26 -15.78 -3.81
C TRP A 163 -10.94 -15.25 -4.36
N THR A 164 -11.01 -14.36 -5.35
CA THR A 164 -9.84 -13.68 -5.93
C THR A 164 -9.14 -12.81 -4.88
N GLY A 165 -9.91 -12.08 -4.08
CA GLY A 165 -9.40 -11.25 -2.99
C GLY A 165 -8.63 -12.06 -1.95
N ALA A 166 -9.15 -13.22 -1.53
CA ALA A 166 -8.44 -14.12 -0.60
C ALA A 166 -7.09 -14.58 -1.18
N GLY A 167 -7.02 -14.86 -2.49
CA GLY A 167 -5.77 -15.19 -3.17
C GLY A 167 -4.74 -14.06 -3.12
N ILE A 168 -5.17 -12.81 -3.32
CA ILE A 168 -4.29 -11.62 -3.22
C ILE A 168 -3.78 -11.43 -1.79
N LEU A 169 -4.64 -11.56 -0.78
CA LEU A 169 -4.25 -11.44 0.63
C LEU A 169 -3.22 -12.51 1.04
N LYS A 170 -3.40 -13.74 0.56
CA LYS A 170 -2.45 -14.83 0.78
C LYS A 170 -1.08 -14.50 0.19
N ILE A 171 -1.04 -14.07 -1.07
CA ILE A 171 0.21 -13.66 -1.75
C ILE A 171 0.88 -12.51 -0.98
N LEU A 172 0.12 -11.50 -0.56
CA LEU A 172 0.65 -10.36 0.19
C LEU A 172 1.24 -10.79 1.54
N ALA A 173 0.56 -11.68 2.26
CA ALA A 173 1.05 -12.23 3.52
C ALA A 173 2.35 -13.02 3.33
N GLU A 174 2.41 -13.93 2.35
CA GLU A 174 3.61 -14.73 2.05
C GLU A 174 4.80 -13.86 1.64
N LEU A 175 4.57 -12.85 0.79
CA LEU A 175 5.61 -11.93 0.35
C LEU A 175 6.09 -11.03 1.48
N SER A 176 5.23 -10.62 2.41
CA SER A 176 5.61 -9.80 3.57
C SER A 176 6.60 -10.53 4.49
N VAL A 177 6.43 -11.83 4.68
CA VAL A 177 7.34 -12.66 5.47
C VAL A 177 8.65 -12.89 4.72
N SER A 178 8.58 -13.32 3.47
CA SER A 178 9.77 -13.71 2.69
C SER A 178 10.68 -12.52 2.34
N ARG A 179 10.15 -11.30 2.27
CA ARG A 179 10.88 -10.06 1.90
C ARG A 179 11.07 -9.07 3.05
N THR A 180 10.49 -9.37 4.22
CA THR A 180 10.67 -8.61 5.46
C THR A 180 10.36 -7.11 5.33
N PHE A 181 9.27 -6.74 4.66
CA PHE A 181 8.76 -5.38 4.66
C PHE A 181 7.65 -5.18 5.70
N ALA A 182 7.54 -3.98 6.23
CA ALA A 182 6.37 -3.58 7.01
C ALA A 182 5.19 -3.27 6.09
N LEU A 183 3.98 -3.60 6.51
CA LEU A 183 2.74 -3.34 5.77
C LEU A 183 1.84 -2.42 6.58
N VAL A 184 1.37 -1.34 5.97
CA VAL A 184 0.23 -0.57 6.48
C VAL A 184 -0.88 -0.65 5.44
N MET A 185 -2.00 -1.24 5.82
CA MET A 185 -3.13 -1.44 4.95
C MET A 185 -4.36 -0.72 5.49
N VAL A 186 -5.02 0.08 4.66
CA VAL A 186 -6.34 0.59 4.97
C VAL A 186 -7.39 -0.30 4.30
N THR A 187 -8.40 -0.69 5.06
CA THR A 187 -9.42 -1.61 4.57
C THR A 187 -10.72 -1.52 5.38
N HIS A 188 -11.81 -1.97 4.78
CA HIS A 188 -13.06 -2.25 5.46
C HIS A 188 -13.37 -3.76 5.52
N SER A 189 -12.51 -4.62 4.89
CA SER A 189 -12.65 -6.07 4.90
C SER A 189 -12.06 -6.66 6.18
N PRO A 190 -12.84 -7.45 6.94
CA PRO A 190 -12.34 -8.19 8.10
C PRO A 190 -11.26 -9.21 7.72
N GLU A 191 -11.40 -9.84 6.55
CA GLU A 191 -10.44 -10.83 6.04
C GLU A 191 -9.09 -10.18 5.76
N ALA A 192 -9.10 -8.98 5.18
CA ALA A 192 -7.87 -8.21 4.94
C ALA A 192 -7.23 -7.76 6.26
N ALA A 193 -8.02 -7.35 7.25
CA ALA A 193 -7.52 -7.00 8.57
C ALA A 193 -6.93 -8.21 9.31
N ALA A 194 -7.48 -9.40 9.10
CA ALA A 194 -7.04 -10.64 9.78
C ALA A 194 -5.62 -11.09 9.43
N ILE A 195 -5.05 -10.67 8.30
CA ILE A 195 -3.64 -10.97 7.96
C ILE A 195 -2.65 -10.05 8.67
N CYS A 196 -3.12 -9.03 9.39
CA CYS A 196 -2.28 -8.05 10.06
C CYS A 196 -2.06 -8.39 11.54
N ASP A 197 -0.92 -7.95 12.07
CA ASP A 197 -0.50 -8.20 13.46
C ASP A 197 -1.24 -7.24 14.44
N ARG A 198 -1.64 -6.06 13.96
CA ARG A 198 -2.41 -5.06 14.70
C ARG A 198 -3.51 -4.46 13.84
N VAL A 199 -4.62 -4.14 14.49
CA VAL A 199 -5.75 -3.45 13.87
C VAL A 199 -6.03 -2.15 14.63
N LEU A 200 -6.03 -1.04 13.90
CA LEU A 200 -6.32 0.29 14.43
C LEU A 200 -7.60 0.80 13.79
N ALA A 201 -8.43 1.50 14.55
CA ALA A 201 -9.62 2.18 14.06
C ALA A 201 -9.33 3.66 13.86
N LEU A 202 -9.63 4.18 12.66
CA LEU A 202 -9.62 5.62 12.40
C LEU A 202 -11.05 6.15 12.55
N ASP A 203 -11.29 6.89 13.62
CA ASP A 203 -12.55 7.58 13.85
C ASP A 203 -12.33 9.07 14.16
N LYS A 204 -13.15 9.94 13.58
CA LYS A 204 -13.06 11.42 13.75
C LYS A 204 -11.66 12.00 13.62
N GLY A 205 -10.83 11.38 12.77
CA GLY A 205 -9.46 11.80 12.50
C GLY A 205 -8.43 11.40 13.54
N VAL A 206 -8.76 10.50 14.47
CA VAL A 206 -7.85 9.95 15.48
C VAL A 206 -7.72 8.43 15.27
N LEU A 207 -6.52 7.90 15.51
CA LEU A 207 -6.27 6.44 15.51
C LEU A 207 -6.37 5.92 16.95
N GLU A 208 -7.16 4.87 17.12
CA GLU A 208 -7.29 4.13 18.37
C GLU A 208 -7.03 2.64 18.14
N GLU A 209 -6.52 1.94 19.13
CA GLU A 209 -6.42 0.49 19.02
C GLU A 209 -7.85 -0.08 18.94
N SER A 210 -8.12 -0.83 17.87
CA SER A 210 -9.39 -1.51 17.75
C SER A 210 -9.43 -2.58 18.84
N SER A 211 -10.41 -2.44 19.74
CA SER A 211 -10.75 -3.47 20.74
C SER A 211 -11.33 -4.70 20.02
N GLY A 212 -10.54 -5.28 19.11
CA GLY A 212 -10.94 -6.40 18.29
C GLY A 212 -11.13 -7.64 19.14
N GLN A 213 -12.32 -8.18 19.09
CA GLN A 213 -12.59 -9.56 19.50
C GLN A 213 -11.53 -10.47 18.84
N LYS A 214 -10.79 -11.15 19.72
CA LYS A 214 -9.99 -12.33 19.34
C LYS A 214 -10.93 -13.48 19.00
#